data_3f482254f156d3b321a8ebeccfeddd0b
#
_entry.id   3f482254f156d3b321a8ebeccfeddd0b
#
_cell.length_a   1.000
_cell.length_b   1.000
_cell.length_c   1.000
_cell.angle_alpha   90.00
_cell.angle_beta   90.00
_cell.angle_gamma   90.00
#
_symmetry.space_group_name_H-M   'P 1'
#
loop_
_entity.id
_entity.type
_entity.pdbx_description
1 polymer ?
#
loop_
_entity_poly.entity_id
_entity_poly.type
_entity_poly.pdbx_seq_one_letter_code
_entity_poly.pdbx_strand_id
1 'polypeptide(L)'
;LLLYHQKAPHRNWKPEKKYLMLFDDHTFDPPANFFDDYSNRGTAAKTQEMLIAASEEQIAKAHGNGGHGRWGHDFKMLTDPYGNPTGFEHELDRFSPAQKAAWLAAYTPKNDAMKALNLEGEELAKWKFNRYLKDYLRTIQSVDDGVGDILDYLDQEGLTDNTIVVYTSDQGFYLGEHGWFDKRFMYEESLRTPL
;
A
#
# COMPACT_ATOMS: atom_id res chain seq x y z
N LEU A 1 3.52 -21.06 -23.97
CA LEU A 1 3.66 -20.60 -22.59
C LEU A 1 3.54 -19.07 -22.55
N LEU A 2 2.59 -18.55 -21.80
CA LEU A 2 2.45 -17.13 -21.49
C LEU A 2 2.84 -16.92 -20.02
N LEU A 3 3.68 -15.92 -19.76
CA LEU A 3 3.99 -15.43 -18.42
C LEU A 3 3.48 -13.98 -18.31
N TYR A 4 2.46 -13.77 -17.50
CA TYR A 4 1.85 -12.47 -17.29
C TYR A 4 2.28 -11.90 -15.93
N HIS A 5 3.33 -11.09 -15.94
CA HIS A 5 3.93 -10.55 -14.75
C HIS A 5 3.46 -9.11 -14.51
N GLN A 6 2.65 -8.92 -13.47
CA GLN A 6 2.28 -7.60 -12.99
C GLN A 6 3.38 -7.03 -12.10
N LYS A 7 3.71 -5.73 -12.26
CA LYS A 7 4.54 -5.05 -11.26
C LYS A 7 3.75 -4.80 -9.97
N ALA A 8 2.49 -4.47 -10.08
CA ALA A 8 1.58 -4.37 -8.95
C ALA A 8 1.38 -5.77 -8.31
N PRO A 9 1.27 -5.88 -7.01
CA PRO A 9 1.14 -4.82 -6.00
C PRO A 9 2.46 -4.34 -5.36
N HIS A 10 3.59 -4.41 -6.05
CA HIS A 10 4.82 -3.80 -5.53
C HIS A 10 4.64 -2.27 -5.33
N ARG A 11 5.18 -1.73 -4.22
CA ARG A 11 5.14 -0.26 -3.98
C ARG A 11 5.84 0.49 -5.13
N ASN A 12 5.49 1.75 -5.49
CA ASN A 12 4.42 2.58 -4.87
C ASN A 12 3.09 2.26 -5.54
N TRP A 13 2.04 2.18 -4.72
CA TRP A 13 0.71 1.92 -5.25
C TRP A 13 0.15 3.15 -5.93
N LYS A 14 -0.13 3.01 -7.22
CA LYS A 14 -0.72 4.04 -8.08
C LYS A 14 -1.88 3.39 -8.84
N PRO A 15 -3.05 3.26 -8.19
CA PRO A 15 -4.20 2.61 -8.79
C PRO A 15 -4.69 3.37 -10.02
N GLU A 16 -5.42 2.68 -10.87
CA GLU A 16 -6.09 3.29 -12.01
C GLU A 16 -7.08 4.38 -11.58
N LYS A 17 -7.34 5.32 -12.49
CA LYS A 17 -8.28 6.44 -12.24
C LYS A 17 -9.63 5.99 -11.70
N LYS A 18 -10.17 4.90 -12.23
CA LYS A 18 -11.48 4.35 -11.84
C LYS A 18 -11.53 3.86 -10.40
N TYR A 19 -10.37 3.59 -9.77
CA TYR A 19 -10.26 3.03 -8.41
C TYR A 19 -9.77 4.03 -7.36
N LEU A 20 -9.50 5.30 -7.71
CA LEU A 20 -8.98 6.29 -6.76
C LEU A 20 -9.90 6.56 -5.56
N MET A 21 -11.20 6.29 -5.71
CA MET A 21 -12.22 6.48 -4.67
C MET A 21 -12.73 5.15 -4.06
N LEU A 22 -12.26 4.01 -4.57
CA LEU A 22 -12.68 2.71 -4.07
C LEU A 22 -12.36 2.58 -2.57
N PHE A 23 -13.28 2.04 -1.78
CA PHE A 23 -13.19 1.88 -0.31
C PHE A 23 -13.11 3.20 0.49
N ASP A 24 -13.46 4.36 -0.06
CA ASP A 24 -13.43 5.61 0.70
C ASP A 24 -14.39 5.61 1.90
N ASP A 25 -15.55 5.00 1.73
CA ASP A 25 -16.62 4.83 2.72
C ASP A 25 -16.42 3.61 3.64
N HIS A 26 -15.37 2.83 3.44
CA HIS A 26 -15.07 1.64 4.23
C HIS A 26 -13.96 1.90 5.24
N THR A 27 -14.08 1.32 6.44
CA THR A 27 -13.01 1.28 7.45
C THR A 27 -12.63 -0.17 7.72
N PHE A 28 -11.35 -0.47 7.60
CA PHE A 28 -10.80 -1.78 7.89
C PHE A 28 -10.26 -1.80 9.31
N ASP A 29 -10.59 -2.86 10.06
CA ASP A 29 -9.96 -3.12 11.34
C ASP A 29 -8.54 -3.64 11.13
N PRO A 30 -7.55 -3.13 11.88
CA PRO A 30 -6.21 -3.67 11.81
C PRO A 30 -6.15 -5.12 12.35
N PRO A 31 -5.17 -5.93 11.92
CA PRO A 31 -4.95 -7.26 12.46
C PRO A 31 -4.79 -7.24 13.99
N ALA A 32 -5.20 -8.31 14.67
CA ALA A 32 -5.15 -8.40 16.13
C ALA A 32 -3.75 -8.18 16.73
N ASN A 33 -2.70 -8.47 15.96
CA ASN A 33 -1.30 -8.26 16.33
C ASN A 33 -0.69 -6.97 15.75
N PHE A 34 -1.51 -6.02 15.30
CA PHE A 34 -1.02 -4.75 14.73
C PHE A 34 -0.18 -3.93 15.72
N PHE A 35 -0.52 -3.96 16.99
CA PHE A 35 0.22 -3.33 18.09
C PHE A 35 1.09 -4.34 18.85
N ASP A 36 1.84 -5.20 18.12
CA ASP A 36 2.77 -6.15 18.72
C ASP A 36 3.88 -5.40 19.48
N ASP A 37 4.15 -5.79 20.71
CA ASP A 37 5.20 -5.23 21.57
C ASP A 37 6.58 -5.87 21.36
N TYR A 38 6.62 -6.94 20.57
CA TYR A 38 7.81 -7.75 20.28
C TYR A 38 8.53 -8.30 21.54
N SER A 39 7.86 -8.37 22.70
CA SER A 39 8.48 -8.75 23.99
C SER A 39 9.12 -10.13 23.94
N ASN A 40 8.54 -11.06 23.21
CA ASN A 40 8.99 -12.45 23.03
C ASN A 40 9.81 -12.68 21.73
N ARG A 41 10.30 -11.61 21.09
CA ARG A 41 11.02 -11.69 19.82
C ARG A 41 12.48 -11.29 19.94
N GLY A 42 13.30 -11.73 18.98
CA GLY A 42 14.71 -11.36 18.89
C GLY A 42 14.93 -9.89 18.56
N THR A 43 16.16 -9.43 18.67
CA THR A 43 16.57 -8.03 18.46
C THR A 43 16.16 -7.51 17.09
N ALA A 44 16.26 -8.33 16.04
CA ALA A 44 15.92 -7.92 14.68
C ALA A 44 14.45 -7.43 14.57
N ALA A 45 13.51 -8.15 15.17
CA ALA A 45 12.10 -7.73 15.16
C ALA A 45 11.85 -6.45 15.98
N LYS A 46 12.61 -6.27 17.08
CA LYS A 46 12.49 -5.08 17.94
C LYS A 46 13.09 -3.81 17.33
N THR A 47 14.10 -3.94 16.47
CA THR A 47 14.86 -2.81 15.93
C THR A 47 14.57 -2.53 14.45
N GLN A 48 13.68 -3.31 13.85
CA GLN A 48 13.29 -3.13 12.46
C GLN A 48 12.54 -1.80 12.23
N GLU A 49 12.55 -1.33 10.98
CA GLU A 49 12.00 -0.02 10.59
C GLU A 49 10.75 -0.12 9.72
N MET A 50 10.16 -1.33 9.60
CA MET A 50 9.00 -1.62 8.74
C MET A 50 7.66 -1.36 9.45
N LEU A 51 7.55 -0.34 10.28
CA LEU A 51 6.31 -0.03 11.00
C LEU A 51 5.40 0.89 10.19
N ILE A 52 4.17 0.45 9.93
CA ILE A 52 3.10 1.31 9.39
C ILE A 52 2.87 2.48 10.35
N ALA A 53 2.78 2.17 11.64
CA ALA A 53 2.48 3.11 12.72
C ALA A 53 3.70 3.80 13.31
N ALA A 54 4.87 3.74 12.64
CA ALA A 54 6.09 4.36 13.16
C ALA A 54 5.85 5.81 13.64
N SER A 55 6.35 6.13 14.84
CA SER A 55 6.35 7.49 15.35
C SER A 55 7.22 8.40 14.48
N GLU A 56 7.03 9.71 14.59
CA GLU A 56 7.88 10.67 13.87
C GLU A 56 9.36 10.52 14.22
N GLU A 57 9.67 10.22 15.49
CA GLU A 57 11.04 9.97 15.94
C GLU A 57 11.63 8.71 15.28
N GLN A 58 10.84 7.63 15.20
CA GLN A 58 11.25 6.39 14.51
C GLN A 58 11.46 6.65 13.02
N ILE A 59 10.57 7.39 12.38
CA ILE A 59 10.68 7.76 10.97
C ILE A 59 11.92 8.62 10.72
N ALA A 60 12.16 9.63 11.55
CA ALA A 60 13.32 10.51 11.45
C ALA A 60 14.63 9.75 11.63
N LYS A 61 14.69 8.82 12.58
CA LYS A 61 15.86 7.97 12.84
C LYS A 61 16.17 7.03 11.66
N ALA A 62 15.14 6.44 11.05
CA ALA A 62 15.27 5.49 9.96
C ALA A 62 15.76 6.13 8.65
N HIS A 63 15.33 7.35 8.38
CA HIS A 63 15.54 8.03 7.10
C HIS A 63 16.40 9.31 7.19
N GLY A 64 17.04 9.56 8.33
CA GLY A 64 17.75 10.82 8.59
C GLY A 64 16.78 12.01 8.54
N ASN A 65 17.20 13.13 7.97
CA ASN A 65 16.32 14.30 7.82
C ASN A 65 15.14 14.11 6.85
N GLY A 66 14.93 12.87 6.38
CA GLY A 66 13.96 12.50 5.33
C GLY A 66 12.71 11.80 5.82
N GLY A 67 12.38 11.79 7.11
CA GLY A 67 11.16 11.16 7.65
C GLY A 67 9.89 11.59 6.94
N HIS A 68 9.85 12.82 6.46
CA HIS A 68 8.76 13.37 5.65
C HIS A 68 8.49 12.58 4.36
N GLY A 69 9.51 11.91 3.79
CA GLY A 69 9.39 11.12 2.57
C GLY A 69 8.38 9.97 2.67
N ARG A 70 8.17 9.37 3.86
CA ARG A 70 7.15 8.34 4.05
C ARG A 70 5.73 8.87 3.91
N TRP A 71 5.46 10.08 4.37
CA TRP A 71 4.16 10.71 4.18
C TRP A 71 3.80 10.86 2.70
N GLY A 72 4.80 11.19 1.86
CA GLY A 72 4.61 11.22 0.41
C GLY A 72 4.51 9.83 -0.19
N HIS A 73 5.50 9.00 0.07
CA HIS A 73 5.65 7.70 -0.57
C HIS A 73 4.54 6.70 -0.20
N ASP A 74 4.28 6.54 1.10
CA ASP A 74 3.33 5.53 1.59
C ASP A 74 1.90 6.07 1.69
N PHE A 75 1.74 7.34 2.10
CA PHE A 75 0.43 7.93 2.36
C PHE A 75 -0.03 8.95 1.33
N LYS A 76 0.78 9.20 0.28
CA LYS A 76 0.42 10.04 -0.90
C LYS A 76 0.05 11.48 -0.54
N MET A 77 0.77 12.06 0.42
CA MET A 77 0.58 13.44 0.84
C MET A 77 1.65 14.34 0.21
N LEU A 78 1.28 15.53 -0.27
CA LEU A 78 2.22 16.53 -0.80
C LEU A 78 3.00 17.23 0.32
N THR A 79 2.32 17.43 1.45
CA THR A 79 2.94 17.89 2.68
C THR A 79 2.54 16.95 3.81
N ASP A 80 3.45 16.70 4.74
CA ASP A 80 3.14 15.94 5.94
C ASP A 80 2.11 16.69 6.84
N PRO A 81 1.62 16.09 7.94
CA PRO A 81 0.69 16.76 8.85
C PRO A 81 1.25 18.05 9.47
N TYR A 82 2.56 18.19 9.49
CA TYR A 82 3.26 19.36 10.09
C TYR A 82 3.59 20.45 9.06
N GLY A 83 3.17 20.27 7.80
CA GLY A 83 3.35 21.26 6.72
C GLY A 83 4.65 21.12 5.92
N ASN A 84 5.50 20.12 6.20
CA ASN A 84 6.76 19.95 5.47
C ASN A 84 6.52 19.25 4.12
N PRO A 85 7.19 19.68 3.03
CA PRO A 85 7.13 19.00 1.74
C PRO A 85 7.63 17.56 1.84
N THR A 86 6.94 16.64 1.19
CA THR A 86 7.25 15.19 1.24
C THR A 86 8.02 14.69 0.02
N GLY A 87 8.16 15.52 -1.02
CA GLY A 87 8.74 15.14 -2.31
C GLY A 87 7.79 14.35 -3.21
N PHE A 88 6.54 14.14 -2.82
CA PHE A 88 5.58 13.39 -3.65
C PHE A 88 5.21 14.11 -4.95
N GLU A 89 5.43 15.43 -5.06
CA GLU A 89 5.30 16.17 -6.30
C GLU A 89 6.09 15.52 -7.45
N HIS A 90 7.31 15.06 -7.20
CA HIS A 90 8.14 14.40 -8.21
C HIS A 90 7.53 13.11 -8.75
N GLU A 91 6.72 12.43 -7.94
CA GLU A 91 5.95 11.28 -8.41
C GLU A 91 4.78 11.70 -9.30
N LEU A 92 4.12 12.81 -8.98
CA LEU A 92 3.03 13.35 -9.80
C LEU A 92 3.51 13.95 -11.13
N ASP A 93 4.74 14.39 -11.21
CA ASP A 93 5.32 14.92 -12.45
C ASP A 93 5.52 13.83 -13.51
N ARG A 94 5.48 12.55 -13.12
CA ARG A 94 5.51 11.39 -14.03
C ARG A 94 4.14 11.04 -14.59
N PHE A 95 3.08 11.67 -14.12
CA PHE A 95 1.72 11.44 -14.58
C PHE A 95 1.40 12.31 -15.80
N SER A 96 0.52 11.83 -16.67
CA SER A 96 -0.10 12.72 -17.65
C SER A 96 -0.93 13.80 -16.95
N PRO A 97 -1.20 14.95 -17.59
CA PRO A 97 -2.02 16.01 -16.99
C PRO A 97 -3.38 15.50 -16.48
N ALA A 98 -4.03 14.59 -17.24
CA ALA A 98 -5.32 14.01 -16.87
C ALA A 98 -5.23 13.07 -15.66
N GLN A 99 -4.15 12.30 -15.54
CA GLN A 99 -3.89 11.45 -14.37
C GLN A 99 -3.58 12.31 -13.14
N LYS A 100 -2.73 13.33 -13.27
CA LYS A 100 -2.39 14.26 -12.19
C LYS A 100 -3.64 14.98 -11.66
N ALA A 101 -4.49 15.50 -12.56
CA ALA A 101 -5.73 16.16 -12.17
C ALA A 101 -6.68 15.21 -11.42
N ALA A 102 -6.89 14.00 -11.92
CA ALA A 102 -7.73 13.00 -11.26
C ALA A 102 -7.18 12.60 -9.88
N TRP A 103 -5.86 12.43 -9.79
CA TRP A 103 -5.19 12.12 -8.53
C TRP A 103 -5.39 13.21 -7.50
N LEU A 104 -5.11 14.46 -7.85
CA LEU A 104 -5.27 15.60 -6.96
C LEU A 104 -6.73 15.76 -6.51
N ALA A 105 -7.68 15.62 -7.42
CA ALA A 105 -9.11 15.67 -7.09
C ALA A 105 -9.51 14.60 -6.07
N ALA A 106 -8.94 13.40 -6.15
CA ALA A 106 -9.24 12.29 -5.24
C ALA A 106 -8.51 12.40 -3.89
N TYR A 107 -7.23 12.78 -3.88
CA TYR A 107 -6.39 12.67 -2.69
C TYR A 107 -6.28 13.98 -1.89
N THR A 108 -6.41 15.14 -2.50
CA THR A 108 -6.34 16.42 -1.76
C THR A 108 -7.40 16.50 -0.67
N PRO A 109 -8.70 16.26 -0.92
CA PRO A 109 -9.71 16.32 0.13
C PRO A 109 -9.46 15.32 1.28
N LYS A 110 -8.98 14.10 0.96
CA LYS A 110 -8.64 13.08 1.96
C LYS A 110 -7.47 13.50 2.85
N ASN A 111 -6.47 14.13 2.25
CA ASN A 111 -5.29 14.60 2.95
C ASN A 111 -5.62 15.81 3.84
N ASP A 112 -6.44 16.73 3.37
CA ASP A 112 -6.88 17.89 4.14
C ASP A 112 -7.77 17.48 5.32
N ALA A 113 -8.68 16.52 5.09
CA ALA A 113 -9.51 15.97 6.16
C ALA A 113 -8.65 15.30 7.26
N MET A 114 -7.62 14.54 6.86
CA MET A 114 -6.70 13.92 7.83
C MET A 114 -5.97 14.96 8.67
N LYS A 115 -5.42 16.00 8.04
CA LYS A 115 -4.71 17.07 8.76
C LYS A 115 -5.59 17.77 9.77
N ALA A 116 -6.86 17.98 9.44
CA ALA A 116 -7.82 18.63 10.32
C ALA A 116 -8.17 17.80 11.57
N LEU A 117 -7.96 16.48 11.54
CA LEU A 117 -8.26 15.61 12.68
C LEU A 117 -7.22 15.67 13.80
N ASN A 118 -6.00 16.15 13.52
CA ASN A 118 -4.87 16.20 14.47
C ASN A 118 -4.69 14.89 15.25
N LEU A 119 -4.69 13.76 14.53
CA LEU A 119 -4.61 12.43 15.13
C LEU A 119 -3.23 12.16 15.72
N GLU A 120 -3.20 11.47 16.86
CA GLU A 120 -1.98 11.04 17.56
C GLU A 120 -2.09 9.58 18.01
N GLY A 121 -0.97 8.98 18.40
CA GLY A 121 -0.92 7.64 19.00
C GLY A 121 -1.62 6.57 18.18
N GLU A 122 -2.44 5.76 18.82
CA GLU A 122 -3.14 4.64 18.16
C GLU A 122 -4.12 5.08 17.07
N GLU A 123 -4.78 6.22 17.23
CA GLU A 123 -5.74 6.71 16.22
C GLU A 123 -5.01 7.12 14.93
N LEU A 124 -3.84 7.74 15.06
CA LEU A 124 -2.98 8.02 13.90
C LEU A 124 -2.46 6.73 13.26
N ALA A 125 -2.09 5.74 14.07
CA ALA A 125 -1.66 4.43 13.59
C ALA A 125 -2.75 3.70 12.79
N LYS A 126 -3.99 3.69 13.29
CA LYS A 126 -5.16 3.13 12.59
C LYS A 126 -5.48 3.88 11.31
N TRP A 127 -5.34 5.20 11.29
CA TRP A 127 -5.50 5.98 10.08
C TRP A 127 -4.42 5.62 9.04
N LYS A 128 -3.15 5.54 9.45
CA LYS A 128 -2.03 5.11 8.59
C LYS A 128 -2.28 3.73 8.00
N PHE A 129 -2.75 2.78 8.83
CA PHE A 129 -3.11 1.44 8.39
C PHE A 129 -4.21 1.45 7.33
N ASN A 130 -5.31 2.17 7.58
CA ASN A 130 -6.42 2.26 6.64
C ASN A 130 -5.99 2.89 5.32
N ARG A 131 -5.19 3.96 5.36
CA ARG A 131 -4.66 4.60 4.17
C ARG A 131 -3.78 3.64 3.36
N TYR A 132 -2.88 2.96 4.02
CA TYR A 132 -1.99 1.96 3.46
C TYR A 132 -2.77 0.82 2.79
N LEU A 133 -3.68 0.20 3.54
CA LEU A 133 -4.44 -0.94 3.05
C LEU A 133 -5.37 -0.58 1.88
N LYS A 134 -6.06 0.56 1.95
CA LYS A 134 -6.92 1.03 0.85
C LYS A 134 -6.14 1.26 -0.45
N ASP A 135 -4.98 1.89 -0.38
CA ASP A 135 -4.15 2.13 -1.57
C ASP A 135 -3.60 0.82 -2.16
N TYR A 136 -3.25 -0.15 -1.29
CA TYR A 136 -2.88 -1.49 -1.71
C TYR A 136 -4.05 -2.18 -2.46
N LEU A 137 -5.23 -2.25 -1.84
CA LEU A 137 -6.41 -2.92 -2.40
C LEU A 137 -6.90 -2.26 -3.70
N ARG A 138 -6.84 -0.93 -3.82
CA ARG A 138 -7.13 -0.21 -5.06
C ARG A 138 -6.22 -0.65 -6.20
N THR A 139 -4.96 -0.95 -5.87
CA THR A 139 -3.99 -1.44 -6.86
C THR A 139 -4.24 -2.90 -7.20
N ILE A 140 -4.60 -3.73 -6.22
CA ILE A 140 -5.00 -5.12 -6.43
C ILE A 140 -6.21 -5.22 -7.37
N GLN A 141 -7.19 -4.31 -7.26
CA GLN A 141 -8.34 -4.33 -8.16
C GLN A 141 -7.93 -4.18 -9.63
N SER A 142 -6.90 -3.39 -9.92
CA SER A 142 -6.37 -3.30 -11.29
C SER A 142 -5.67 -4.59 -11.76
N VAL A 143 -5.07 -5.34 -10.84
CA VAL A 143 -4.50 -6.67 -11.14
C VAL A 143 -5.61 -7.68 -11.41
N ASP A 144 -6.66 -7.66 -10.60
CA ASP A 144 -7.84 -8.52 -10.74
C ASP A 144 -8.52 -8.34 -12.11
N ASP A 145 -8.75 -7.08 -12.51
CA ASP A 145 -9.26 -6.76 -13.85
C ASP A 145 -8.38 -7.35 -14.96
N GLY A 146 -7.05 -7.16 -14.86
CA GLY A 146 -6.14 -7.66 -15.88
C GLY A 146 -6.08 -9.19 -15.96
N VAL A 147 -6.31 -9.90 -14.85
CA VAL A 147 -6.51 -11.35 -14.85
C VAL A 147 -7.84 -11.70 -15.52
N GLY A 148 -8.92 -10.98 -15.18
CA GLY A 148 -10.23 -11.14 -15.79
C GLY A 148 -10.18 -11.00 -17.32
N ASP A 149 -9.53 -9.94 -17.82
CA ASP A 149 -9.37 -9.71 -19.27
C ASP A 149 -8.69 -10.90 -19.99
N ILE A 150 -7.71 -11.55 -19.33
CA ILE A 150 -7.05 -12.73 -19.90
C ILE A 150 -7.98 -13.93 -19.91
N LEU A 151 -8.73 -14.16 -18.84
CA LEU A 151 -9.68 -15.27 -18.76
C LEU A 151 -10.81 -15.11 -19.78
N ASP A 152 -11.35 -13.91 -19.91
CA ASP A 152 -12.36 -13.58 -20.92
C ASP A 152 -11.83 -13.79 -22.35
N TYR A 153 -10.57 -13.42 -22.60
CA TYR A 153 -9.95 -13.69 -23.91
C TYR A 153 -9.84 -15.20 -24.20
N LEU A 154 -9.46 -16.01 -23.22
CA LEU A 154 -9.39 -17.47 -23.39
C LEU A 154 -10.77 -18.06 -23.74
N ASP A 155 -11.83 -17.56 -23.10
CA ASP A 155 -13.20 -18.01 -23.36
C ASP A 155 -13.67 -17.59 -24.78
N GLN A 156 -13.43 -16.35 -25.17
CA GLN A 156 -13.80 -15.81 -26.48
C GLN A 156 -13.12 -16.53 -27.64
N GLU A 157 -11.87 -16.94 -27.46
CA GLU A 157 -11.09 -17.67 -28.47
C GLU A 157 -11.27 -19.20 -28.41
N GLY A 158 -12.09 -19.71 -27.48
CA GLY A 158 -12.33 -21.14 -27.31
C GLY A 158 -11.09 -21.91 -26.83
N LEU A 159 -10.22 -21.27 -26.08
CA LEU A 159 -8.95 -21.83 -25.60
C LEU A 159 -9.04 -22.39 -24.19
N THR A 160 -10.10 -22.09 -23.44
CA THR A 160 -10.24 -22.41 -22.00
C THR A 160 -10.04 -23.88 -21.71
N ASP A 161 -10.67 -24.79 -22.47
CA ASP A 161 -10.58 -26.23 -22.25
C ASP A 161 -9.18 -26.82 -22.54
N ASN A 162 -8.33 -26.05 -23.22
CA ASN A 162 -6.97 -26.50 -23.58
C ASN A 162 -5.87 -25.62 -22.96
N THR A 163 -6.21 -24.87 -21.91
CA THR A 163 -5.29 -23.96 -21.22
C THR A 163 -5.27 -24.25 -19.73
N ILE A 164 -4.07 -24.46 -19.17
CA ILE A 164 -3.88 -24.51 -17.72
C ILE A 164 -3.50 -23.11 -17.26
N VAL A 165 -4.33 -22.52 -16.40
CA VAL A 165 -4.07 -21.22 -15.77
C VAL A 165 -3.52 -21.43 -14.38
N VAL A 166 -2.36 -20.82 -14.09
CA VAL A 166 -1.74 -20.82 -12.75
C VAL A 166 -1.63 -19.39 -12.26
N TYR A 167 -2.23 -19.09 -11.12
CA TYR A 167 -2.11 -17.82 -10.43
C TYR A 167 -1.25 -17.99 -9.17
N THR A 168 -0.17 -17.26 -9.09
CA THR A 168 0.73 -17.29 -7.93
C THR A 168 1.49 -15.97 -7.76
N SER A 169 2.27 -15.86 -6.69
CA SER A 169 3.19 -14.76 -6.42
C SER A 169 4.58 -15.31 -6.09
N ASP A 170 5.60 -14.48 -6.23
CA ASP A 170 6.98 -14.80 -5.84
C ASP A 170 7.18 -14.74 -4.32
N GLN A 171 6.26 -14.10 -3.59
CA GLN A 171 6.32 -13.89 -2.14
C GLN A 171 4.98 -13.42 -1.59
N GLY A 172 4.83 -13.50 -0.26
CA GLY A 172 3.75 -12.86 0.47
C GLY A 172 4.05 -11.39 0.79
N PHE A 173 3.24 -10.78 1.68
CA PHE A 173 3.34 -9.36 2.02
C PHE A 173 2.67 -9.06 3.36
N TYR A 174 3.27 -8.20 4.19
CA TYR A 174 2.65 -7.71 5.43
C TYR A 174 1.63 -6.63 5.13
N LEU A 175 0.42 -6.83 5.58
CA LEU A 175 -0.68 -5.88 5.48
C LEU A 175 -1.14 -5.40 6.87
N GLY A 176 -0.19 -5.20 7.77
CA GLY A 176 -0.43 -4.72 9.11
C GLY A 176 -0.13 -5.73 10.20
N GLU A 177 0.07 -7.00 9.88
CA GLU A 177 0.48 -8.00 10.86
C GLU A 177 1.78 -7.56 11.52
N HIS A 178 1.85 -7.69 12.85
CA HIS A 178 2.94 -7.17 13.68
C HIS A 178 3.18 -5.64 13.55
N GLY A 179 2.22 -4.89 13.02
CA GLY A 179 2.36 -3.48 12.67
C GLY A 179 3.23 -3.22 11.44
N TRP A 180 3.63 -4.26 10.71
CA TRP A 180 4.61 -4.18 9.63
C TRP A 180 3.98 -3.94 8.26
N PHE A 181 4.82 -3.43 7.38
CA PHE A 181 4.59 -3.36 5.94
C PHE A 181 5.74 -4.05 5.18
N ASP A 182 5.57 -4.25 3.86
CA ASP A 182 6.61 -4.86 3.01
C ASP A 182 6.76 -6.38 3.29
N LYS A 183 7.94 -6.98 3.17
CA LYS A 183 8.16 -8.41 3.02
C LYS A 183 9.55 -8.88 3.46
N ARG A 184 10.18 -8.18 4.41
CA ARG A 184 11.62 -8.34 4.70
C ARG A 184 11.95 -9.38 5.76
N PHE A 185 10.97 -9.86 6.51
CA PHE A 185 11.14 -10.91 7.51
C PHE A 185 10.50 -12.21 7.02
N MET A 186 11.15 -13.34 7.32
CA MET A 186 10.69 -14.67 6.93
C MET A 186 9.62 -15.21 7.90
N TYR A 187 8.50 -14.50 8.02
CA TYR A 187 7.30 -14.97 8.69
C TYR A 187 6.28 -15.42 7.66
N GLU A 188 5.21 -16.10 8.09
CA GLU A 188 4.19 -16.65 7.18
C GLU A 188 3.65 -15.61 6.21
N GLU A 189 3.43 -14.38 6.66
CA GLU A 189 2.88 -13.28 5.86
C GLU A 189 3.75 -12.92 4.65
N SER A 190 5.07 -13.07 4.77
CA SER A 190 5.99 -12.79 3.67
C SER A 190 6.40 -14.03 2.87
N LEU A 191 6.20 -15.23 3.40
CA LEU A 191 6.56 -16.50 2.75
C LEU A 191 5.37 -17.14 2.02
N ARG A 192 4.17 -17.01 2.57
CA ARG A 192 2.98 -17.66 2.04
C ARG A 192 2.48 -16.95 0.80
N THR A 193 2.36 -17.70 -0.28
CA THR A 193 1.81 -17.23 -1.56
C THR A 193 0.52 -17.97 -1.87
N PRO A 194 -0.39 -17.37 -2.67
CA PRO A 194 -1.47 -18.13 -3.27
C PRO A 194 -0.92 -19.13 -4.26
N LEU A 195 -1.52 -20.31 -4.33
CA LEU A 195 -1.30 -21.35 -5.35
C LEU A 195 -2.50 -22.29 -5.38
#